data_0d7f68d757ec7aedea476406e817872e
#
_entry.id   0d7f68d757ec7aedea476406e817872e
#
_cell.length_a   1.000
_cell.length_b   1.000
_cell.length_c   1.000
_cell.angle_alpha   90.00
_cell.angle_beta   90.00
_cell.angle_gamma   90.00
#
_symmetry.space_group_name_H-M   'P 1'
#
loop_
_entity.id
_entity.type
_entity.pdbx_description
1 polymer ?
#
loop_
_entity_poly.entity_id
_entity_poly.type
_entity_poly.pdbx_seq_one_letter_code
_entity_poly.pdbx_strand_id
1 'polypeptide(L)'
;MGPIEQLSYILPTCTSLVDRIQTMQMNDPTPCEEFTVHDILDHMMVLGGTFTYAFRGEDAPEISAPGVYGWVPSKEFREVMDDLLEAVQSPGAMDRTIESPLGSMDGETFARLVAFDGLVHSWDLATATGQRLELPAEVIEAVAAFANEALTDYMRDGDTFKQATDAGPTAGAIDRIAAFSGRRVLADA
;
A
#
# COMPACT_ATOMS: atom_id res chain seq x y z
N MET A 1 12.17 10.24 9.25
CA MET A 1 11.20 10.56 8.15
C MET A 1 9.79 10.33 8.68
N GLY A 2 8.92 11.33 8.61
CA GLY A 2 7.52 11.24 9.04
C GLY A 2 6.63 10.56 7.99
N PRO A 3 5.40 10.12 8.37
CA PRO A 3 4.51 9.40 7.45
C PRO A 3 4.04 10.24 6.26
N ILE A 4 3.80 11.54 6.44
CA ILE A 4 3.45 12.46 5.35
C ILE A 4 4.54 12.45 4.27
N GLU A 5 5.81 12.53 4.69
CA GLU A 5 6.94 12.51 3.78
C GLU A 5 7.07 11.14 3.09
N GLN A 6 6.88 10.02 3.82
CA GLN A 6 6.84 8.68 3.23
C GLN A 6 5.77 8.57 2.14
N LEU A 7 4.53 8.96 2.43
CA LEU A 7 3.42 8.92 1.49
C LEU A 7 3.62 9.84 0.29
N SER A 8 4.30 10.98 0.46
CA SER A 8 4.65 11.90 -0.64
C SER A 8 5.61 11.28 -1.67
N TYR A 9 6.33 10.22 -1.31
CA TYR A 9 7.12 9.42 -2.26
C TYR A 9 6.36 8.19 -2.76
N ILE A 10 5.69 7.47 -1.86
CA ILE A 10 5.08 6.16 -2.17
C ILE A 10 3.89 6.32 -3.12
N LEU A 11 2.92 7.20 -2.82
CA LEU A 11 1.70 7.33 -3.61
C LEU A 11 1.97 7.79 -5.05
N PRO A 12 2.80 8.83 -5.33
CA PRO A 12 3.14 9.21 -6.69
C PRO A 12 3.93 8.11 -7.44
N THR A 13 4.79 7.37 -6.74
CA THR A 13 5.53 6.25 -7.33
C THR A 13 4.58 5.12 -7.73
N CYS A 14 3.64 4.75 -6.85
CA CYS A 14 2.59 3.78 -7.16
C CYS A 14 1.75 4.22 -8.36
N THR A 15 1.29 5.47 -8.38
CA THR A 15 0.52 6.02 -9.50
C THR A 15 1.31 5.95 -10.81
N SER A 16 2.61 6.21 -10.76
CA SER A 16 3.49 6.09 -11.93
C SER A 16 3.67 4.63 -12.40
N LEU A 17 3.60 3.65 -11.50
CA LEU A 17 3.55 2.23 -11.88
C LEU A 17 2.23 1.91 -12.58
N VAL A 18 1.11 2.34 -12.01
CA VAL A 18 -0.24 2.10 -12.54
C VAL A 18 -0.40 2.67 -13.94
N ASP A 19 0.13 3.85 -14.22
CA ASP A 19 0.12 4.46 -15.56
C ASP A 19 0.77 3.59 -16.66
N ARG A 20 1.65 2.68 -16.29
CA ARG A 20 2.37 1.81 -17.23
C ARG A 20 1.81 0.38 -17.29
N ILE A 21 0.80 0.05 -16.48
CA ILE A 21 0.14 -1.26 -16.53
C ILE A 21 -0.67 -1.36 -17.84
N GLN A 22 -0.47 -2.45 -18.55
CA GLN A 22 -1.19 -2.74 -19.78
C GLN A 22 -2.49 -3.49 -19.46
N THR A 23 -3.54 -3.24 -20.25
CA THR A 23 -4.84 -3.90 -20.07
C THR A 23 -4.74 -5.43 -20.01
N MET A 24 -3.84 -6.02 -20.77
CA MET A 24 -3.63 -7.48 -20.79
C MET A 24 -3.03 -8.02 -19.49
N GLN A 25 -2.41 -7.17 -18.66
CA GLN A 25 -1.79 -7.55 -17.39
C GLN A 25 -2.78 -7.51 -16.21
N MET A 26 -4.00 -7.02 -16.41
CA MET A 26 -4.96 -6.83 -15.32
C MET A 26 -5.34 -8.14 -14.61
N ASN A 27 -5.31 -9.26 -15.32
CA ASN A 27 -5.58 -10.58 -14.76
C ASN A 27 -4.32 -11.36 -14.36
N ASP A 28 -3.13 -10.75 -14.45
CA ASP A 28 -1.90 -11.41 -14.06
C ASP A 28 -1.91 -11.64 -12.54
N PRO A 29 -1.45 -12.81 -12.08
CA PRO A 29 -1.31 -13.11 -10.66
C PRO A 29 -0.25 -12.22 -10.03
N THR A 30 -0.44 -11.87 -8.76
CA THR A 30 0.50 -11.07 -8.01
C THR A 30 1.14 -11.87 -6.88
N PRO A 31 2.24 -11.39 -6.27
CA PRO A 31 2.78 -12.00 -5.05
C PRO A 31 1.82 -11.97 -3.85
N CYS A 32 0.78 -11.13 -3.87
CA CYS A 32 -0.36 -11.22 -2.97
C CYS A 32 -1.28 -12.33 -3.45
N GLU A 33 -1.07 -13.56 -2.98
CA GLU A 33 -1.53 -14.83 -3.57
C GLU A 33 -3.00 -14.92 -4.01
N GLU A 34 -3.89 -14.12 -3.42
CA GLU A 34 -5.33 -14.14 -3.75
C GLU A 34 -5.73 -12.98 -4.65
N PHE A 35 -4.78 -12.09 -5.01
CA PHE A 35 -5.05 -10.88 -5.77
C PHE A 35 -4.39 -10.94 -7.14
N THR A 36 -5.18 -10.63 -8.17
CA THR A 36 -4.68 -10.21 -9.47
C THR A 36 -4.22 -8.73 -9.41
N VAL A 37 -3.61 -8.26 -10.48
CA VAL A 37 -3.27 -6.84 -10.62
C VAL A 37 -4.52 -5.97 -10.43
N HIS A 38 -5.65 -6.37 -11.06
CA HIS A 38 -6.93 -5.64 -10.92
C HIS A 38 -7.42 -5.61 -9.46
N ASP A 39 -7.34 -6.73 -8.75
CA ASP A 39 -7.81 -6.81 -7.37
C ASP A 39 -7.01 -5.90 -6.44
N ILE A 40 -5.68 -5.76 -6.67
CA ILE A 40 -4.85 -4.78 -5.93
C ILE A 40 -5.28 -3.36 -6.23
N LEU A 41 -5.54 -3.01 -7.50
CA LEU A 41 -5.99 -1.66 -7.85
C LEU A 41 -7.34 -1.33 -7.20
N ASP A 42 -8.30 -2.26 -7.24
CA ASP A 42 -9.60 -2.10 -6.59
C ASP A 42 -9.44 -1.93 -5.07
N HIS A 43 -8.62 -2.77 -4.44
CA HIS A 43 -8.31 -2.68 -3.02
C HIS A 43 -7.74 -1.31 -2.65
N MET A 44 -6.71 -0.85 -3.36
CA MET A 44 -6.08 0.43 -3.10
C MET A 44 -7.04 1.62 -3.32
N MET A 45 -7.91 1.55 -4.32
CA MET A 45 -8.89 2.61 -4.58
C MET A 45 -9.96 2.68 -3.49
N VAL A 46 -10.48 1.52 -3.05
CA VAL A 46 -11.47 1.46 -1.96
C VAL A 46 -10.88 1.96 -0.65
N LEU A 47 -9.69 1.48 -0.29
CA LEU A 47 -9.02 1.91 0.92
C LEU A 47 -8.58 3.37 0.85
N GLY A 48 -7.99 3.80 -0.26
CA GLY A 48 -7.58 5.19 -0.46
C GLY A 48 -8.75 6.16 -0.31
N GLY A 49 -9.88 5.86 -0.94
CA GLY A 49 -11.10 6.65 -0.78
C GLY A 49 -11.61 6.66 0.67
N THR A 50 -11.68 5.49 1.31
CA THR A 50 -12.14 5.38 2.71
C THR A 50 -11.22 6.14 3.67
N PHE A 51 -9.90 6.00 3.51
CA PHE A 51 -8.91 6.64 4.37
C PHE A 51 -8.87 8.16 4.20
N THR A 52 -9.18 8.66 3.01
CA THR A 52 -9.35 10.09 2.76
C THR A 52 -10.37 10.71 3.73
N TYR A 53 -11.53 10.09 3.88
CA TYR A 53 -12.55 10.55 4.82
C TYR A 53 -12.08 10.43 6.28
N ALA A 54 -11.42 9.33 6.63
CA ALA A 54 -10.89 9.13 7.97
C ALA A 54 -9.88 10.22 8.36
N PHE A 55 -8.94 10.58 7.47
CA PHE A 55 -7.99 11.67 7.71
C PHE A 55 -8.64 13.06 7.75
N ARG A 56 -9.76 13.26 7.06
CA ARG A 56 -10.56 14.48 7.14
C ARG A 56 -11.44 14.54 8.40
N GLY A 57 -11.64 13.40 9.08
CA GLY A 57 -12.56 13.29 10.22
C GLY A 57 -14.01 13.32 9.78
N GLU A 58 -14.30 12.75 8.64
CA GLU A 58 -15.61 12.68 8.00
C GLU A 58 -16.07 11.22 7.93
N ASP A 59 -17.39 11.00 7.93
CA ASP A 59 -17.96 9.68 7.71
C ASP A 59 -17.82 9.30 6.23
N ALA A 60 -17.14 8.18 5.95
CA ALA A 60 -17.02 7.70 4.59
C ALA A 60 -18.37 7.20 4.06
N PRO A 61 -18.79 7.56 2.84
CA PRO A 61 -19.88 6.88 2.17
C PRO A 61 -19.48 5.42 1.88
N GLU A 62 -20.46 4.58 1.51
CA GLU A 62 -20.13 3.25 1.03
C GLU A 62 -19.34 3.35 -0.28
N ILE A 63 -18.06 3.04 -0.21
CA ILE A 63 -17.15 3.06 -1.37
C ILE A 63 -17.08 1.63 -1.90
N SER A 64 -17.58 1.44 -3.11
CA SER A 64 -17.50 0.18 -3.81
C SER A 64 -16.29 0.16 -4.74
N ALA A 65 -15.64 -1.00 -4.85
CA ALA A 65 -14.67 -1.20 -5.92
C ALA A 65 -15.30 -0.93 -7.28
N PRO A 66 -14.57 -0.35 -8.24
CA PRO A 66 -15.08 -0.08 -9.58
C PRO A 66 -15.63 -1.33 -10.28
N GLY A 67 -15.24 -2.51 -9.77
CA GLY A 67 -15.74 -3.81 -10.22
C GLY A 67 -15.11 -4.30 -11.52
N VAL A 68 -15.47 -5.53 -11.86
CA VAL A 68 -14.92 -6.32 -12.99
C VAL A 68 -15.23 -5.71 -14.37
N TYR A 69 -15.90 -4.58 -14.44
CA TYR A 69 -16.40 -4.00 -15.69
C TYR A 69 -15.41 -3.08 -16.40
N GLY A 70 -14.18 -3.46 -16.33
CA GLY A 70 -13.22 -2.78 -17.15
C GLY A 70 -11.98 -2.36 -16.38
N TRP A 71 -11.00 -2.04 -17.16
CA TRP A 71 -9.76 -1.46 -16.77
C TRP A 71 -10.00 -0.23 -15.89
N VAL A 72 -9.41 -0.21 -14.71
CA VAL A 72 -9.42 0.99 -13.86
C VAL A 72 -8.64 2.07 -14.61
N PRO A 73 -9.27 3.18 -14.99
CA PRO A 73 -8.55 4.26 -15.63
C PRO A 73 -7.45 4.75 -14.69
N SER A 74 -6.22 4.80 -15.17
CA SER A 74 -5.07 5.33 -14.40
C SER A 74 -5.36 6.73 -13.84
N LYS A 75 -6.21 7.49 -14.52
CA LYS A 75 -6.69 8.80 -14.07
C LYS A 75 -7.48 8.72 -12.75
N GLU A 76 -8.45 7.80 -12.64
CA GLU A 76 -9.27 7.65 -11.43
C GLU A 76 -8.43 7.17 -10.26
N PHE A 77 -7.51 6.23 -10.49
CA PHE A 77 -6.56 5.79 -9.47
C PHE A 77 -5.70 6.96 -8.97
N ARG A 78 -5.19 7.78 -9.89
CA ARG A 78 -4.42 8.98 -9.55
C ARG A 78 -5.24 9.94 -8.70
N GLU A 79 -6.48 10.24 -9.10
CA GLU A 79 -7.37 11.16 -8.38
C GLU A 79 -7.58 10.69 -6.93
N VAL A 80 -7.79 9.39 -6.71
CA VAL A 80 -7.94 8.83 -5.36
C VAL A 80 -6.65 8.95 -4.55
N MET A 81 -5.48 8.65 -5.13
CA MET A 81 -4.20 8.72 -4.43
C MET A 81 -3.78 10.17 -4.12
N ASP A 82 -4.05 11.10 -5.03
CA ASP A 82 -3.79 12.53 -4.83
C ASP A 82 -4.70 13.10 -3.72
N ASP A 83 -5.98 12.72 -3.69
CA ASP A 83 -6.95 13.12 -2.66
C ASP A 83 -6.58 12.55 -1.27
N LEU A 84 -6.12 11.30 -1.22
CA LEU A 84 -5.60 10.70 0.00
C LEU A 84 -4.36 11.47 0.51
N LEU A 85 -3.43 11.80 -0.38
CA LEU A 85 -2.24 12.55 0.01
C LEU A 85 -2.59 13.95 0.53
N GLU A 86 -3.55 14.65 -0.09
CA GLU A 86 -4.06 15.93 0.39
C GLU A 86 -4.70 15.79 1.78
N ALA A 87 -5.52 14.76 1.99
CA ALA A 87 -6.18 14.49 3.25
C ALA A 87 -5.17 14.23 4.40
N VAL A 88 -4.14 13.43 4.14
CA VAL A 88 -3.04 13.15 5.08
C VAL A 88 -2.27 14.43 5.45
N GLN A 89 -2.14 15.37 4.52
CA GLN A 89 -1.46 16.65 4.73
C GLN A 89 -2.36 17.71 5.39
N SER A 90 -3.65 17.44 5.56
CA SER A 90 -4.59 18.40 6.12
C SER A 90 -4.28 18.72 7.59
N PRO A 91 -4.57 19.96 8.07
CA PRO A 91 -4.32 20.35 9.45
C PRO A 91 -5.01 19.41 10.45
N GLY A 92 -4.26 18.90 11.41
CA GLY A 92 -4.77 18.02 12.47
C GLY A 92 -4.99 16.56 12.04
N ALA A 93 -4.72 16.18 10.80
CA ALA A 93 -4.89 14.79 10.33
C ALA A 93 -4.05 13.78 11.16
N MET A 94 -2.83 14.15 11.52
CA MET A 94 -1.92 13.28 12.30
C MET A 94 -2.35 13.12 13.76
N ASP A 95 -3.05 14.09 14.32
CA ASP A 95 -3.50 14.09 15.73
C ASP A 95 -4.90 13.49 15.91
N ARG A 96 -5.60 13.17 14.80
CA ARG A 96 -6.94 12.56 14.86
C ARG A 96 -6.88 11.16 15.43
N THR A 97 -7.89 10.78 16.17
CA THR A 97 -8.18 9.39 16.46
C THR A 97 -8.92 8.79 15.26
N ILE A 98 -8.37 7.74 14.67
CA ILE A 98 -8.95 7.03 13.53
C ILE A 98 -9.37 5.65 14.00
N GLU A 99 -10.64 5.34 13.79
CA GLU A 99 -11.18 3.99 14.00
C GLU A 99 -10.98 3.16 12.73
N SER A 100 -10.39 1.99 12.88
CA SER A 100 -10.11 1.07 11.77
C SER A 100 -10.39 -0.37 12.18
N PRO A 101 -10.47 -1.32 11.25
CA PRO A 101 -10.55 -2.75 11.57
C PRO A 101 -9.37 -3.25 12.44
N LEU A 102 -8.24 -2.54 12.42
CA LEU A 102 -7.05 -2.84 13.23
C LEU A 102 -7.12 -2.19 14.64
N GLY A 103 -8.20 -1.51 14.97
CA GLY A 103 -8.41 -0.79 16.21
C GLY A 103 -8.32 0.71 16.07
N SER A 104 -8.46 1.38 17.21
CA SER A 104 -8.37 2.84 17.33
C SER A 104 -6.91 3.27 17.48
N MET A 105 -6.45 4.21 16.66
CA MET A 105 -5.09 4.74 16.71
C MET A 105 -5.03 6.19 16.29
N ASP A 106 -3.90 6.86 16.56
CA ASP A 106 -3.70 8.23 16.07
C ASP A 106 -3.40 8.25 14.54
N GLY A 107 -3.64 9.41 13.94
CA GLY A 107 -3.47 9.59 12.49
C GLY A 107 -2.03 9.38 12.05
N GLU A 108 -1.03 9.66 12.90
CA GLU A 108 0.38 9.40 12.57
C GLU A 108 0.65 7.91 12.42
N THR A 109 0.19 7.10 13.36
CA THR A 109 0.32 5.63 13.33
C THR A 109 -0.45 5.06 12.14
N PHE A 110 -1.67 5.55 11.90
CA PHE A 110 -2.48 5.10 10.76
C PHE A 110 -1.82 5.45 9.42
N ALA A 111 -1.28 6.66 9.27
CA ALA A 111 -0.57 7.06 8.06
C ALA A 111 0.70 6.22 7.79
N ARG A 112 1.38 5.74 8.84
CA ARG A 112 2.50 4.79 8.70
C ARG A 112 2.04 3.42 8.23
N LEU A 113 0.89 2.94 8.69
CA LEU A 113 0.28 1.70 8.17
C LEU A 113 -0.10 1.85 6.69
N VAL A 114 -0.70 2.98 6.31
CA VAL A 114 -1.02 3.29 4.91
C VAL A 114 0.25 3.35 4.04
N ALA A 115 1.34 3.91 4.57
CA ALA A 115 2.62 3.94 3.86
C ALA A 115 3.22 2.52 3.68
N PHE A 116 3.11 1.66 4.70
CA PHE A 116 3.55 0.27 4.61
C PHE A 116 2.71 -0.50 3.58
N ASP A 117 1.39 -0.43 3.66
CA ASP A 117 0.46 -1.08 2.73
C ASP A 117 0.70 -0.63 1.29
N GLY A 118 0.76 0.69 1.06
CA GLY A 118 1.04 1.28 -0.24
C GLY A 118 2.39 0.87 -0.84
N LEU A 119 3.44 0.75 -0.01
CA LEU A 119 4.76 0.28 -0.45
C LEU A 119 4.71 -1.19 -0.86
N VAL A 120 4.08 -2.05 -0.06
CA VAL A 120 3.99 -3.50 -0.33
C VAL A 120 3.16 -3.75 -1.59
N HIS A 121 2.02 -3.10 -1.76
CA HIS A 121 1.21 -3.24 -2.98
C HIS A 121 1.87 -2.62 -4.21
N SER A 122 2.65 -1.54 -4.06
CA SER A 122 3.50 -1.05 -5.16
C SER A 122 4.52 -2.10 -5.60
N TRP A 123 5.10 -2.84 -4.65
CA TRP A 123 6.01 -3.95 -4.96
C TRP A 123 5.29 -5.13 -5.62
N ASP A 124 4.08 -5.49 -5.13
CA ASP A 124 3.25 -6.53 -5.75
C ASP A 124 2.96 -6.20 -7.22
N LEU A 125 2.52 -4.96 -7.51
CA LEU A 125 2.24 -4.47 -8.86
C LEU A 125 3.48 -4.45 -9.74
N ALA A 126 4.61 -3.93 -9.23
CA ALA A 126 5.85 -3.87 -9.97
C ALA A 126 6.34 -5.28 -10.36
N THR A 127 6.28 -6.22 -9.42
CA THR A 127 6.67 -7.62 -9.63
C THR A 127 5.76 -8.30 -10.66
N ALA A 128 4.45 -8.18 -10.52
CA ALA A 128 3.48 -8.80 -11.42
C ALA A 128 3.58 -8.27 -12.85
N THR A 129 3.93 -7.00 -13.03
CA THR A 129 3.95 -6.33 -14.33
C THR A 129 5.35 -6.20 -14.94
N GLY A 130 6.38 -6.76 -14.28
CA GLY A 130 7.76 -6.71 -14.74
C GLY A 130 8.37 -5.31 -14.73
N GLN A 131 7.86 -4.42 -13.86
CA GLN A 131 8.34 -3.06 -13.67
C GLN A 131 9.36 -2.99 -12.53
N ARG A 132 10.15 -1.91 -12.50
CA ARG A 132 11.04 -1.60 -11.38
C ARG A 132 10.35 -0.63 -10.42
N LEU A 133 10.41 -0.94 -9.13
CA LEU A 133 10.02 -0.03 -8.07
C LEU A 133 11.27 0.66 -7.52
N GLU A 134 11.36 1.97 -7.68
CA GLU A 134 12.48 2.79 -7.21
C GLU A 134 11.97 3.84 -6.22
N LEU A 135 12.51 3.80 -5.01
CA LEU A 135 12.24 4.75 -3.94
C LEU A 135 13.55 5.12 -3.24
N PRO A 136 13.65 6.33 -2.65
CA PRO A 136 14.79 6.68 -1.81
C PRO A 136 15.01 5.67 -0.67
N ALA A 137 16.25 5.34 -0.37
CA ALA A 137 16.59 4.36 0.66
C ALA A 137 16.01 4.73 2.04
N GLU A 138 16.03 6.03 2.36
CA GLU A 138 15.49 6.55 3.61
C GLU A 138 13.97 6.34 3.77
N VAL A 139 13.21 6.31 2.67
CA VAL A 139 11.77 5.97 2.70
C VAL A 139 11.60 4.51 3.06
N ILE A 140 12.33 3.64 2.39
CA ILE A 140 12.28 2.19 2.58
C ILE A 140 12.67 1.83 4.01
N GLU A 141 13.77 2.41 4.51
CA GLU A 141 14.26 2.19 5.86
C GLU A 141 13.27 2.64 6.94
N ALA A 142 12.62 3.81 6.73
CA ALA A 142 11.65 4.33 7.67
C ALA A 142 10.37 3.46 7.72
N VAL A 143 9.89 2.97 6.57
CA VAL A 143 8.76 2.03 6.51
C VAL A 143 9.13 0.69 7.16
N ALA A 144 10.33 0.17 6.88
CA ALA A 144 10.80 -1.08 7.47
C ALA A 144 10.91 -0.99 9.01
N ALA A 145 11.44 0.10 9.53
CA ALA A 145 11.58 0.33 10.97
C ALA A 145 10.20 0.31 11.66
N PHE A 146 9.23 1.03 11.10
CA PHE A 146 7.86 1.03 11.61
C PHE A 146 7.22 -0.36 11.53
N ALA A 147 7.32 -1.05 10.39
CA ALA A 147 6.74 -2.36 10.20
C ALA A 147 7.27 -3.38 11.23
N ASN A 148 8.57 -3.37 11.49
CA ASN A 148 9.20 -4.25 12.49
C ASN A 148 8.72 -3.97 13.93
N GLU A 149 8.35 -2.74 14.24
CA GLU A 149 7.84 -2.35 15.56
C GLU A 149 6.34 -2.63 15.69
N ALA A 150 5.56 -2.32 14.66
CA ALA A 150 4.09 -2.32 14.71
C ALA A 150 3.46 -3.67 14.38
N LEU A 151 4.03 -4.45 13.45
CA LEU A 151 3.45 -5.72 13.03
C LEU A 151 3.80 -6.84 14.00
N THR A 152 2.98 -6.98 15.02
CA THR A 152 3.10 -8.04 16.02
C THR A 152 2.56 -9.38 15.50
N ASP A 153 2.89 -10.47 16.19
CA ASP A 153 2.36 -11.82 15.86
C ASP A 153 0.83 -11.88 15.88
N TYR A 154 0.19 -11.03 16.69
CA TYR A 154 -1.27 -10.94 16.73
C TYR A 154 -1.89 -10.44 15.44
N MET A 155 -1.20 -9.58 14.70
CA MET A 155 -1.66 -9.07 13.39
C MET A 155 -1.38 -10.04 12.24
N ARG A 156 -0.68 -11.15 12.52
CA ARG A 156 -0.32 -12.20 11.55
C ARG A 156 -1.27 -13.38 11.63
N ASP A 157 -2.56 -13.10 11.62
CA ASP A 157 -3.65 -14.09 11.68
C ASP A 157 -3.91 -14.81 10.35
N GLY A 158 -3.29 -14.35 9.28
CA GLY A 158 -3.44 -14.88 7.92
C GLY A 158 -4.46 -14.11 7.07
N ASP A 159 -5.34 -13.34 7.69
CA ASP A 159 -6.33 -12.51 6.99
C ASP A 159 -5.76 -11.10 6.73
N THR A 160 -5.14 -10.48 7.75
CA THR A 160 -4.55 -9.14 7.63
C THR A 160 -3.12 -9.20 7.10
N PHE A 161 -2.27 -9.97 7.80
CA PHE A 161 -0.89 -10.23 7.39
C PHE A 161 -0.55 -11.71 7.53
N LYS A 162 0.15 -12.25 6.54
CA LYS A 162 0.68 -13.62 6.61
C LYS A 162 1.96 -13.65 7.45
N GLN A 163 2.39 -14.86 7.82
CA GLN A 163 3.68 -15.05 8.46
C GLN A 163 4.81 -14.59 7.54
N ALA A 164 5.82 -13.92 8.11
CA ALA A 164 6.97 -13.47 7.36
C ALA A 164 7.66 -14.66 6.64
N THR A 165 8.13 -14.42 5.43
CA THR A 165 8.90 -15.37 4.64
C THR A 165 10.38 -14.99 4.63
N ASP A 166 11.25 -15.87 4.14
CA ASP A 166 12.67 -15.57 3.95
C ASP A 166 12.89 -14.91 2.59
N ALA A 167 13.42 -13.70 2.59
CA ALA A 167 13.78 -12.98 1.36
C ALA A 167 15.10 -13.46 0.74
N GLY A 168 15.88 -14.27 1.46
CA GLY A 168 17.21 -14.68 1.04
C GLY A 168 18.31 -13.63 1.31
N PRO A 169 19.59 -14.05 1.31
CA PRO A 169 20.71 -13.21 1.76
C PRO A 169 21.05 -12.05 0.83
N THR A 170 20.67 -12.13 -0.43
CA THR A 170 20.95 -11.12 -1.47
C THR A 170 19.79 -10.17 -1.74
N ALA A 171 18.65 -10.36 -1.07
CA ALA A 171 17.45 -9.56 -1.28
C ALA A 171 17.67 -8.07 -1.03
N GLY A 172 17.07 -7.25 -1.88
CA GLY A 172 17.00 -5.81 -1.73
C GLY A 172 16.21 -5.36 -0.48
N ALA A 173 16.30 -4.10 -0.12
CA ALA A 173 15.59 -3.59 1.05
C ALA A 173 14.06 -3.69 0.91
N ILE A 174 13.54 -3.41 -0.28
CA ILE A 174 12.10 -3.53 -0.58
C ILE A 174 11.65 -4.99 -0.54
N ASP A 175 12.45 -5.92 -1.10
CA ASP A 175 12.15 -7.35 -1.08
C ASP A 175 12.08 -7.90 0.35
N ARG A 176 12.95 -7.41 1.23
CA ARG A 176 12.88 -7.76 2.66
C ARG A 176 11.60 -7.29 3.33
N ILE A 177 11.09 -6.09 2.97
CA ILE A 177 9.78 -5.60 3.45
C ILE A 177 8.65 -6.48 2.90
N ALA A 178 8.68 -6.83 1.63
CA ALA A 178 7.71 -7.72 1.02
C ALA A 178 7.71 -9.10 1.71
N ALA A 179 8.87 -9.70 1.92
CA ALA A 179 9.00 -10.96 2.67
C ALA A 179 8.48 -10.83 4.12
N PHE A 180 8.79 -9.71 4.78
CA PHE A 180 8.30 -9.44 6.13
C PHE A 180 6.77 -9.33 6.18
N SER A 181 6.12 -8.84 5.11
CA SER A 181 4.65 -8.81 4.99
C SER A 181 4.01 -10.16 4.61
N GLY A 182 4.83 -11.20 4.41
CA GLY A 182 4.38 -12.56 4.08
C GLY A 182 4.43 -12.90 2.58
N ARG A 183 4.93 -12.01 1.72
CA ARG A 183 5.11 -12.28 0.29
C ARG A 183 6.28 -13.24 0.07
N ARG A 184 6.17 -14.09 -0.97
CA ARG A 184 7.29 -14.91 -1.42
C ARG A 184 8.14 -14.10 -2.40
N VAL A 185 9.37 -13.82 -1.99
CA VAL A 185 10.36 -13.20 -2.87
C VAL A 185 11.03 -14.30 -3.69
N LEU A 186 10.90 -14.23 -5.01
CA LEU A 186 11.63 -15.14 -5.90
C LEU A 186 13.07 -14.63 -5.97
N ALA A 187 14.03 -15.47 -5.61
CA ALA A 187 15.44 -15.15 -5.86
C ALA A 187 15.64 -14.95 -7.37
N ASP A 188 16.30 -13.87 -7.75
CA ASP A 188 16.69 -13.65 -9.13
C ASP A 188 17.45 -14.89 -9.62
N ALA A 189 16.95 -15.52 -10.69
CA ALA A 189 17.52 -16.72 -11.29
C ALA A 189 18.71 -16.38 -12.19
#